data_b037a85acb815a107ec694575364eca4
#
_entry.id   b037a85acb815a107ec694575364eca4
#
_cell.length_a   1.000
_cell.length_b   1.000
_cell.length_c   1.000
_cell.angle_alpha   90.00
_cell.angle_beta   90.00
_cell.angle_gamma   90.00
#
_symmetry.space_group_name_H-M   'P 1'
#
loop_
_entity.id
_entity.type
_entity.pdbx_description
1 polymer ?
#
loop_
_entity_poly.entity_id
_entity_poly.type
_entity_poly.pdbx_seq_one_letter_code
_entity_poly.pdbx_strand_id
1 'polypeptide(L)'
;MTLEETYHEINRILGNNAEPLESVRLVETYRRYLKPERVRVLLLAESHVSTSDEDRRIAIPPVDDLPGYPTQYARFVYCLGLGERDLTNNPHHP
;
A
#
# COMPACT_ATOMS: atom_id res chain seq x y z
N MET A 1 2.90 1.26 -21.41
CA MET A 1 1.78 1.91 -20.71
C MET A 1 2.23 2.32 -19.32
N THR A 2 2.01 3.56 -18.94
CA THR A 2 2.39 4.07 -17.61
C THR A 2 1.34 3.68 -16.55
N LEU A 3 1.69 3.82 -15.29
CA LEU A 3 0.75 3.62 -14.19
C LEU A 3 -0.45 4.56 -14.31
N GLU A 4 -0.21 5.82 -14.63
CA GLU A 4 -1.24 6.83 -14.80
C GLU A 4 -2.19 6.50 -15.96
N GLU A 5 -1.66 6.08 -17.09
CA GLU A 5 -2.47 5.68 -18.25
C GLU A 5 -3.36 4.48 -17.90
N THR A 6 -2.79 3.49 -17.25
CA THR A 6 -3.53 2.31 -16.79
C THR A 6 -4.61 2.70 -15.79
N TYR A 7 -4.27 3.57 -14.83
CA TYR A 7 -5.22 4.07 -13.85
C TYR A 7 -6.41 4.78 -14.50
N HIS A 8 -6.14 5.69 -15.43
CA HIS A 8 -7.21 6.44 -16.10
C HIS A 8 -8.13 5.53 -16.91
N GLU A 9 -7.58 4.51 -17.54
CA GLU A 9 -8.40 3.54 -18.28
C GLU A 9 -9.28 2.71 -17.35
N ILE A 10 -8.74 2.24 -16.24
CA ILE A 10 -9.50 1.48 -15.23
C ILE A 10 -10.57 2.38 -14.61
N ASN A 11 -10.22 3.60 -14.25
CA ASN A 11 -11.16 4.55 -13.65
C ASN A 11 -12.32 4.87 -14.61
N ARG A 12 -12.03 4.98 -15.90
CA ARG A 12 -13.06 5.16 -16.92
C ARG A 12 -14.02 3.96 -16.95
N ILE A 13 -13.50 2.75 -16.90
CA ILE A 13 -14.30 1.53 -16.88
C ILE A 13 -15.17 1.45 -15.63
N LEU A 14 -14.64 1.88 -14.49
CA LEU A 14 -15.34 1.86 -13.20
C LEU A 14 -16.26 3.08 -12.98
N GLY A 15 -16.45 3.94 -13.98
CA GLY A 15 -17.32 5.11 -13.86
C GLY A 15 -16.84 6.12 -12.82
N ASN A 16 -15.53 6.36 -12.75
CA ASN A 16 -14.89 7.28 -11.81
C ASN A 16 -15.00 6.84 -10.34
N ASN A 17 -15.08 5.55 -10.10
CA ASN A 17 -15.18 4.97 -8.76
C ASN A 17 -13.90 4.28 -8.30
N ALA A 18 -12.79 4.44 -9.00
CA ALA A 18 -11.50 3.93 -8.54
C ALA A 18 -11.02 4.70 -7.31
N GLU A 19 -10.16 4.05 -6.51
CA GLU A 19 -9.50 4.75 -5.41
C GLU A 19 -8.61 5.89 -5.92
N PRO A 20 -8.23 6.89 -5.08
CA PRO A 20 -7.43 8.01 -5.54
C PRO A 20 -6.11 7.59 -6.18
N LEU A 21 -5.70 8.28 -7.25
CA LEU A 21 -4.45 7.98 -7.96
C LEU A 21 -3.24 7.97 -7.01
N GLU A 22 -3.18 8.90 -6.07
CA GLU A 22 -2.06 8.97 -5.13
C GLU A 22 -2.02 7.75 -4.21
N SER A 23 -3.17 7.18 -3.87
CA SER A 23 -3.22 5.91 -3.13
C SER A 23 -2.68 4.76 -3.95
N VAL A 24 -3.02 4.71 -5.23
CA VAL A 24 -2.49 3.69 -6.15
C VAL A 24 -0.97 3.82 -6.29
N ARG A 25 -0.46 5.05 -6.40
CA ARG A 25 0.98 5.31 -6.46
C ARG A 25 1.69 4.85 -5.19
N LEU A 26 1.11 5.14 -4.03
CA LEU A 26 1.67 4.74 -2.75
C LEU A 26 1.73 3.22 -2.61
N VAL A 27 0.64 2.53 -2.94
CA VAL A 27 0.61 1.06 -2.91
C VAL A 27 1.64 0.48 -3.87
N GLU A 28 1.79 1.06 -5.05
CA GLU A 28 2.80 0.62 -6.03
C GLU A 28 4.23 0.84 -5.49
N THR A 29 4.46 1.92 -4.76
CA THR A 29 5.75 2.18 -4.11
C THR A 29 6.07 1.10 -3.08
N TYR A 30 5.10 0.74 -2.24
CA TYR A 30 5.25 -0.37 -1.29
C TYR A 30 5.51 -1.69 -2.03
N ARG A 31 4.74 -1.96 -3.06
CA ARG A 31 4.89 -3.19 -3.83
C ARG A 31 6.30 -3.33 -4.41
N ARG A 32 6.82 -2.27 -4.99
CA ARG A 32 8.17 -2.27 -5.55
C ARG A 32 9.23 -2.41 -4.48
N TYR A 33 9.03 -1.75 -3.35
CA TYR A 33 9.97 -1.82 -2.24
C TYR A 33 10.06 -3.23 -1.65
N LEU A 34 8.91 -3.89 -1.49
CA LEU A 34 8.82 -5.20 -0.86
C LEU A 34 9.00 -6.37 -1.83
N LYS A 35 9.06 -6.10 -3.12
CA LYS A 35 9.17 -7.14 -4.14
C LYS A 35 10.48 -7.90 -4.01
N PRO A 36 10.45 -9.23 -3.82
CA PRO A 36 11.66 -10.05 -3.78
C PRO A 36 12.22 -10.22 -5.19
N GLU A 37 13.51 -10.53 -5.29
CA GLU A 37 14.13 -10.88 -6.57
C GLU A 37 13.48 -12.11 -7.20
N ARG A 38 13.03 -13.03 -6.35
CA ARG A 38 12.40 -14.28 -6.76
C ARG A 38 11.17 -14.55 -5.90
N VAL A 39 10.03 -14.69 -6.54
CA VAL A 39 8.77 -15.03 -5.85
C VAL A 39 8.76 -16.53 -5.57
N ARG A 40 8.68 -16.89 -4.28
CA ARG A 40 8.57 -18.29 -3.85
C ARG A 40 7.17 -18.65 -3.41
N VAL A 41 6.47 -17.68 -2.82
CA VAL A 41 5.09 -17.84 -2.34
C VAL A 41 4.29 -16.66 -2.82
N LEU A 42 3.13 -16.92 -3.40
CA LEU A 42 2.20 -15.89 -3.82
C LEU A 42 0.91 -16.03 -2.99
N LEU A 43 0.60 -15.00 -2.22
CA LEU A 43 -0.66 -14.92 -1.49
C LEU A 43 -1.67 -14.17 -2.34
N LEU A 44 -2.79 -14.83 -2.63
CA LEU A 44 -3.86 -14.23 -3.40
C LEU A 44 -5.02 -13.85 -2.48
N ALA A 45 -5.49 -12.63 -2.61
CA ALA A 45 -6.68 -12.15 -1.93
C ALA A 45 -7.75 -11.80 -2.96
N GLU A 46 -9.00 -11.87 -2.54
CA GLU A 46 -10.12 -11.53 -3.40
C GLU A 46 -10.15 -10.04 -3.74
N SER A 47 -9.82 -9.20 -2.76
CA SER A 47 -9.73 -7.76 -2.93
C SER A 47 -8.84 -7.16 -1.85
N HIS A 48 -8.42 -5.90 -2.04
CA HIS A 48 -7.74 -5.16 -0.99
C HIS A 48 -8.63 -4.02 -0.49
N VAL A 49 -8.32 -3.51 0.70
CA VAL A 49 -9.01 -2.35 1.25
C VAL A 49 -8.48 -1.08 0.60
N SER A 50 -9.39 -0.23 0.12
CA SER A 50 -9.03 1.05 -0.49
C SER A 50 -8.34 1.96 0.50
N THR A 51 -7.29 2.67 0.05
CA THR A 51 -6.59 3.69 0.84
C THR A 51 -7.14 5.07 0.45
N SER A 52 -7.77 5.75 1.40
CA SER A 52 -8.34 7.08 1.18
C SER A 52 -7.27 8.19 1.27
N ASP A 53 -7.65 9.41 0.90
CA ASP A 53 -6.80 10.59 1.09
C ASP A 53 -6.47 10.80 2.57
N GLU A 54 -7.44 10.55 3.45
CA GLU A 54 -7.24 10.67 4.90
C GLU A 54 -6.26 9.63 5.42
N ASP A 55 -6.35 8.40 4.94
CA ASP A 55 -5.40 7.33 5.31
C ASP A 55 -3.97 7.74 4.96
N ARG A 56 -3.75 8.32 3.77
CA ARG A 56 -2.42 8.74 3.32
C ARG A 56 -1.83 9.89 4.14
N ARG A 57 -2.65 10.63 4.85
CA ARG A 57 -2.20 11.70 5.76
C ARG A 57 -1.61 11.16 7.06
N ILE A 58 -1.86 9.92 7.38
CA ILE A 58 -1.25 9.28 8.54
C ILE A 58 0.23 9.08 8.25
N ALA A 59 1.07 9.82 8.95
CA ALA A 59 2.52 9.66 8.84
C ALA A 59 2.95 8.45 9.66
N ILE A 60 3.78 7.60 9.09
CA ILE A 60 4.37 6.49 9.82
C ILE A 60 5.80 6.83 10.21
N PRO A 61 6.25 6.40 11.41
CA PRO A 61 7.61 6.63 11.84
C PRO A 61 8.63 6.03 10.86
N PRO A 62 9.82 6.64 10.70
CA PRO A 62 10.87 6.03 9.90
C PRO A 62 11.21 4.63 10.40
N VAL A 63 11.43 3.71 9.47
CA VAL A 63 11.87 2.36 9.78
C VAL A 63 13.37 2.30 9.55
N ASP A 64 14.15 2.39 10.64
CA ASP A 64 15.61 2.55 10.56
C ASP A 64 16.31 1.37 9.88
N ASP A 65 15.78 0.16 10.07
CA ASP A 65 16.35 -1.05 9.49
C ASP A 65 16.01 -1.23 8.01
N LEU A 66 15.15 -0.38 7.46
CA LEU A 66 14.66 -0.48 6.09
C LEU A 66 14.79 0.86 5.37
N PRO A 67 15.99 1.21 4.90
CA PRO A 67 16.19 2.46 4.16
C PRO A 67 15.27 2.54 2.93
N GLY A 68 14.64 3.70 2.74
CA GLY A 68 13.73 3.91 1.61
C GLY A 68 12.31 3.38 1.81
N TYR A 69 12.02 2.81 2.99
CA TYR A 69 10.66 2.39 3.31
C TYR A 69 9.71 3.60 3.29
N PRO A 70 8.52 3.47 2.64
CA PRO A 70 7.58 4.60 2.55
C PRO A 70 7.17 5.16 3.92
N THR A 71 6.87 6.45 3.97
CA THR A 71 6.52 7.15 5.20
C THR A 71 5.04 7.50 5.32
N GLN A 72 4.25 7.15 4.33
CA GLN A 72 2.80 7.33 4.35
C GLN A 72 2.10 6.00 4.54
N TYR A 73 0.98 6.04 5.26
CA TYR A 73 0.19 4.85 5.52
C TYR A 73 -0.60 4.41 4.27
N ALA A 74 -0.58 3.10 4.03
CA ALA A 74 -1.47 2.47 3.07
C ALA A 74 -2.20 1.32 3.76
N ARG A 75 -3.49 1.15 3.46
CA ARG A 75 -4.32 0.11 4.07
C ARG A 75 -4.05 -1.25 3.44
N PHE A 76 -3.04 -1.92 3.93
CA PHE A 76 -2.80 -3.33 3.60
C PHE A 76 -2.08 -4.01 4.77
N VAL A 77 -1.97 -5.32 4.70
CA VAL A 77 -1.64 -6.16 5.86
C VAL A 77 -0.29 -5.86 6.53
N TYR A 78 0.68 -5.30 5.84
CA TYR A 78 2.05 -5.16 6.37
C TYR A 78 2.59 -3.73 6.24
N CYS A 79 2.00 -2.79 6.97
CA CYS A 79 2.56 -1.44 7.06
C CYS A 79 3.39 -1.32 8.35
N LEU A 80 4.66 -1.71 8.30
CA LEU A 80 5.54 -1.82 9.46
C LEU A 80 5.67 -0.52 10.27
N GLY A 81 5.49 0.61 9.61
CA GLY A 81 5.63 1.91 10.24
C GLY A 81 4.58 2.23 11.30
N LEU A 82 3.47 1.49 11.35
CA LEU A 82 2.44 1.66 12.38
C LEU A 82 2.59 0.69 13.56
N GLY A 83 3.76 0.12 13.74
CA GLY A 83 4.01 -0.77 14.88
C GLY A 83 3.69 -2.23 14.62
N GLU A 84 3.47 -2.61 13.39
CA GLU A 84 3.17 -4.00 13.03
C GLU A 84 4.34 -4.96 13.18
N ARG A 85 5.48 -4.44 13.62
CA ARG A 85 6.61 -5.27 14.07
C ARG A 85 6.26 -6.12 15.27
N ASP A 86 5.36 -5.63 16.11
CA ASP A 86 4.84 -6.37 17.27
C ASP A 86 3.39 -6.73 17.03
N LEU A 87 3.19 -7.86 16.40
CA LEU A 87 1.88 -8.37 16.05
C LEU A 87 1.01 -8.71 17.26
N THR A 88 1.64 -8.91 18.42
CA THR A 88 0.91 -9.30 19.64
C THR A 88 0.25 -8.13 20.35
N ASN A 89 0.78 -6.94 20.18
CA ASN A 89 0.34 -5.73 20.90
C ASN A 89 -0.13 -4.60 19.98
N ASN A 90 -0.19 -4.83 18.68
CA ASN A 90 -0.54 -3.78 17.75
C ASN A 90 -2.08 -3.62 17.66
N PRO A 91 -2.62 -2.43 18.04
CA PRO A 91 -4.07 -2.20 18.00
C PRO A 91 -4.63 -2.07 16.59
N HIS A 92 -3.76 -1.95 15.56
CA HIS A 92 -4.17 -1.83 14.17
C HIS A 92 -4.32 -3.18 13.47
N HIS A 93 -3.91 -4.26 14.12
CA HIS A 93 -4.19 -5.60 13.65
C HIS A 93 -5.51 -6.09 14.21
N PRO A 94 -6.36 -6.64 13.34
CA PRO A 94 -7.59 -7.25 13.79
C PRO A 94 -7.35 -8.52 14.61
#